data_3d159d6b27ce053b7c024303dfa12c47
#
_entry.id   3d159d6b27ce053b7c024303dfa12c47
#
_cell.length_a   1.000
_cell.length_b   1.000
_cell.length_c   1.000
_cell.angle_alpha   90.00
_cell.angle_beta   90.00
_cell.angle_gamma   90.00
#
_symmetry.space_group_name_H-M   'P 1'
#
loop_
_entity.id
_entity.type
_entity.pdbx_description
1 polymer ?
#
loop_
_entity_poly.entity_id
_entity_poly.type
_entity_poly.pdbx_seq_one_letter_code
_entity_poly.pdbx_strand_id
1 'polypeptide(L)'
;MTGFLETLRIENLKKGLRVMIACPGFTASNVRFSALTADGTQQGATPRDEAKMMTPEEVARIVARGIQKRKRLCLMENEGRATHFVKKFAPGFLDRMFYLVMSREPDSPLK
;
A
#
# COMPACT_ATOMS: atom_id res chain seq x y z
N MET A 1 1.17 -7.19 -10.39
CA MET A 1 2.31 -6.24 -10.50
C MET A 1 3.60 -6.82 -9.91
N THR A 2 3.62 -7.37 -8.69
CA THR A 2 4.84 -7.92 -8.05
C THR A 2 5.56 -8.95 -8.92
N GLY A 3 4.84 -9.93 -9.47
CA GLY A 3 5.44 -10.95 -10.35
C GLY A 3 6.12 -10.36 -11.58
N PHE A 4 5.50 -9.38 -12.24
CA PHE A 4 6.11 -8.68 -13.38
C PHE A 4 7.43 -7.98 -12.99
N LEU A 5 7.43 -7.27 -11.86
CA LEU A 5 8.62 -6.55 -11.39
C LEU A 5 9.74 -7.51 -10.94
N GLU A 6 9.38 -8.65 -10.39
CA GLU A 6 10.34 -9.70 -10.04
C GLU A 6 10.95 -10.34 -11.28
N THR A 7 10.15 -10.64 -12.29
CA THR A 7 10.62 -11.16 -13.58
C THR A 7 11.56 -10.15 -14.25
N LEU A 8 11.15 -8.89 -14.33
CA LEU A 8 11.99 -7.81 -14.88
C LEU A 8 13.36 -7.71 -14.19
N ARG A 9 13.38 -7.88 -12.86
CA ARG A 9 14.63 -7.89 -12.08
C ARG A 9 15.52 -9.08 -12.43
N ILE A 10 14.92 -10.28 -12.55
CA ILE A 10 15.65 -11.52 -12.84
C ILE A 10 16.26 -11.46 -14.24
N GLU A 11 15.48 -11.08 -15.24
CA GLU A 11 15.93 -10.99 -16.64
C GLU A 11 17.08 -9.97 -16.83
N ASN A 12 17.14 -8.96 -15.99
CA ASN A 12 18.14 -7.90 -16.09
C ASN A 12 19.20 -7.94 -14.99
N LEU A 13 19.35 -9.07 -14.31
CA LEU A 13 20.26 -9.20 -13.17
C LEU A 13 21.71 -8.84 -13.55
N LYS A 14 22.15 -9.27 -14.72
CA LYS A 14 23.51 -9.00 -15.26
C LYS A 14 23.67 -7.60 -15.85
N LYS A 15 22.58 -6.91 -16.15
CA LYS A 15 22.58 -5.55 -16.74
C LYS A 15 22.60 -4.46 -15.67
N GLY A 16 22.66 -4.81 -14.39
CA GLY A 16 22.72 -3.85 -13.29
C GLY A 16 21.40 -3.14 -12.97
N LEU A 17 20.27 -3.55 -13.62
CA LEU A 17 18.96 -2.99 -13.31
C LEU A 17 18.54 -3.38 -11.88
N ARG A 18 18.14 -2.39 -11.12
CA ARG A 18 17.65 -2.59 -9.77
C ARG A 18 16.19 -2.23 -9.70
N VAL A 19 15.39 -3.16 -9.18
CA VAL A 19 13.95 -3.01 -9.01
C VAL A 19 13.64 -3.08 -7.52
N MET A 20 13.02 -2.03 -6.99
CA MET A 20 12.49 -1.98 -5.64
C MET A 20 10.96 -1.81 -5.71
N ILE A 21 10.25 -2.62 -4.96
CA ILE A 21 8.80 -2.48 -4.77
C ILE A 21 8.58 -1.71 -3.48
N ALA A 22 7.98 -0.53 -3.57
CA ALA A 22 7.62 0.28 -2.42
C ALA A 22 6.10 0.16 -2.18
N CYS A 23 5.74 -0.20 -0.96
CA CYS A 23 4.35 -0.32 -0.52
C CYS A 23 4.13 0.70 0.62
N PRO A 24 3.75 1.94 0.29
CA PRO A 24 3.35 2.90 1.31
C PRO A 24 2.05 2.44 1.96
N GLY A 25 1.88 2.84 3.21
CA GLY A 25 0.59 2.74 3.87
C GLY A 25 -0.35 3.87 3.47
N PHE A 26 -1.31 4.15 4.33
CA PHE A 26 -2.20 5.27 4.12
C PHE A 26 -1.40 6.57 4.22
N THR A 27 -1.35 7.29 3.09
CA THR A 27 -0.61 8.54 2.96
C THR A 27 -1.59 9.68 2.77
N ALA A 28 -1.40 10.76 3.51
CA ALA A 28 -2.18 11.97 3.35
C ALA A 28 -1.95 12.54 1.94
N SER A 29 -3.03 12.67 1.17
CA SER A 29 -2.98 13.18 -0.20
C SER A 29 -4.33 13.71 -0.63
N ASN A 30 -4.34 14.61 -1.59
CA ASN A 30 -5.58 15.20 -2.13
C ASN A 30 -6.41 14.22 -2.99
N VAL A 31 -5.94 13.00 -3.21
CA VAL A 31 -6.63 12.00 -4.06
C VAL A 31 -8.05 11.73 -3.55
N ARG A 32 -8.25 11.65 -2.24
CA ARG A 32 -9.58 11.39 -1.67
C ARG A 32 -10.53 12.57 -1.80
N PHE A 33 -10.02 13.79 -1.71
CA PHE A 33 -10.83 14.99 -1.94
C PHE A 33 -11.30 15.11 -3.38
N SER A 34 -10.48 14.61 -4.32
CA SER A 34 -10.78 14.59 -5.75
C SER A 34 -11.51 13.31 -6.20
N ALA A 35 -11.65 12.31 -5.32
CA ALA A 35 -12.36 11.07 -5.63
C ALA A 35 -13.85 11.36 -5.88
N LEU A 36 -14.43 10.61 -6.79
CA LEU A 36 -15.86 10.69 -7.07
C LEU A 36 -16.62 9.68 -6.20
N THR A 37 -17.76 10.09 -5.74
CA THR A 37 -18.75 9.21 -5.09
C THR A 37 -19.53 8.41 -6.14
N ALA A 38 -20.38 7.50 -5.70
CA ALA A 38 -21.15 6.63 -6.61
C ALA A 38 -22.09 7.42 -7.55
N ASP A 39 -22.48 8.63 -7.15
CA ASP A 39 -23.33 9.56 -7.95
C ASP A 39 -22.52 10.53 -8.84
N GLY A 40 -21.18 10.40 -8.85
CA GLY A 40 -20.28 11.22 -9.67
C GLY A 40 -19.95 12.60 -9.09
N THR A 41 -20.36 12.91 -7.87
CA THR A 41 -19.94 14.13 -7.17
C THR A 41 -18.59 13.95 -6.49
N GLN A 42 -17.87 15.05 -6.22
CA GLN A 42 -16.62 14.97 -5.46
C GLN A 42 -16.90 14.61 -4.00
N GLN A 43 -16.14 13.67 -3.46
CA GLN A 43 -16.28 13.21 -2.08
C GLN A 43 -16.01 14.32 -1.05
N GLY A 44 -15.09 15.25 -1.35
CA GLY A 44 -14.83 16.46 -0.56
C GLY A 44 -14.33 16.25 0.87
N ALA A 45 -14.34 15.01 1.36
CA ALA A 45 -13.91 14.66 2.71
C ALA A 45 -13.23 13.28 2.72
N THR A 46 -12.38 13.07 3.70
CA THR A 46 -11.81 11.75 3.97
C THR A 46 -12.48 11.13 5.19
N PRO A 47 -13.01 9.90 5.10
CA PRO A 47 -13.58 9.20 6.24
C PRO A 47 -12.52 8.70 7.23
N ARG A 48 -11.24 8.88 6.92
CA ARG A 48 -10.12 8.43 7.76
C ARG A 48 -9.45 9.60 8.46
N ASP A 49 -8.95 9.31 9.65
CA ASP A 49 -8.19 10.26 10.47
C ASP A 49 -6.83 10.55 9.82
N GLU A 50 -6.70 11.73 9.22
CA GLU A 50 -5.47 12.16 8.54
C GLU A 50 -4.27 12.27 9.49
N ALA A 51 -4.50 12.49 10.78
CA ALA A 51 -3.43 12.55 11.78
C ALA A 51 -2.68 11.21 11.95
N LYS A 52 -3.29 10.11 11.53
CA LYS A 52 -2.69 8.77 11.57
C LYS A 52 -2.08 8.34 10.24
N MET A 53 -2.18 9.16 9.21
CA MET A 53 -1.61 8.87 7.91
C MET A 53 -0.16 9.31 7.84
N MET A 54 0.63 8.61 7.02
CA MET A 54 1.99 9.02 6.70
C MET A 54 1.97 10.31 5.87
N THR A 55 2.95 11.18 6.10
CA THR A 55 3.12 12.35 5.23
C THR A 55 3.85 11.96 3.93
N PRO A 56 3.60 12.68 2.81
CA PRO A 56 4.33 12.44 1.57
C PRO A 56 5.87 12.52 1.74
N GLU A 57 6.33 13.41 2.60
CA GLU A 57 7.75 13.61 2.91
C GLU A 57 8.35 12.40 3.63
N GLU A 58 7.61 11.78 4.55
CA GLU A 58 8.02 10.55 5.22
C GLU A 58 8.15 9.40 4.24
N VAL A 59 7.15 9.23 3.37
CA VAL A 59 7.17 8.23 2.30
C VAL A 59 8.38 8.43 1.40
N ALA A 60 8.62 9.65 0.92
CA ALA A 60 9.75 9.98 0.07
C ALA A 60 11.09 9.68 0.75
N ARG A 61 11.23 10.00 2.03
CA ARG A 61 12.44 9.73 2.81
C ARG A 61 12.71 8.24 2.96
N ILE A 62 11.67 7.45 3.19
CA ILE A 62 11.80 5.99 3.33
C ILE A 62 12.15 5.36 1.99
N VAL A 63 11.53 5.81 0.89
CA VAL A 63 11.85 5.37 -0.48
C VAL A 63 13.32 5.66 -0.81
N ALA A 64 13.77 6.89 -0.59
CA ALA A 64 15.16 7.28 -0.85
C ALA A 64 16.16 6.40 -0.07
N ARG A 65 15.90 6.16 1.22
CA ARG A 65 16.73 5.24 2.02
C ARG A 65 16.67 3.79 1.51
N GLY A 66 15.52 3.35 1.02
CA GLY A 66 15.34 2.03 0.42
C GLY A 66 16.19 1.86 -0.83
N ILE A 67 16.23 2.88 -1.70
CA ILE A 67 17.06 2.93 -2.91
C ILE A 67 18.55 2.88 -2.53
N GLN A 68 19.00 3.73 -1.60
CA GLN A 68 20.38 3.76 -1.13
C GLN A 68 20.83 2.40 -0.57
N LYS A 69 19.97 1.74 0.19
CA LYS A 69 20.21 0.41 0.78
C LYS A 69 19.96 -0.75 -0.18
N ARG A 70 19.63 -0.48 -1.44
CA ARG A 70 19.34 -1.48 -2.48
C ARG A 70 18.29 -2.53 -2.06
N LYS A 71 17.26 -2.09 -1.33
CA LYS A 71 16.18 -2.98 -0.88
C LYS A 71 15.37 -3.47 -2.08
N ARG A 72 14.89 -4.71 -1.99
CA ARG A 72 13.99 -5.29 -3.00
C ARG A 72 12.53 -4.97 -2.70
N LEU A 73 12.19 -4.91 -1.42
CA LEU A 73 10.85 -4.64 -0.93
C LEU A 73 10.94 -3.64 0.21
N CYS A 74 10.12 -2.61 0.16
CA CYS A 74 10.02 -1.57 1.17
C CYS A 74 8.58 -1.48 1.66
N LEU A 75 8.28 -2.15 2.77
CA LEU A 75 7.01 -2.06 3.47
C LEU A 75 7.13 -0.95 4.52
N MET A 76 6.27 0.06 4.48
CA MET A 76 6.45 1.28 5.26
C MET A 76 5.72 1.24 6.59
N GLU A 77 4.59 0.53 6.67
CA GLU A 77 3.82 0.37 7.90
C GLU A 77 4.08 -0.98 8.56
N ASN A 78 4.02 -0.98 9.90
CA ASN A 78 4.14 -2.21 10.68
C ASN A 78 2.97 -3.17 10.41
N GLU A 79 1.78 -2.63 10.21
CA GLU A 79 0.59 -3.42 9.84
C GLU A 79 0.78 -4.10 8.48
N GLY A 80 1.32 -3.38 7.49
CA GLY A 80 1.65 -3.95 6.18
C GLY A 80 2.71 -5.04 6.27
N ARG A 81 3.69 -4.89 7.17
CA ARG A 81 4.72 -5.92 7.43
C ARG A 81 4.13 -7.17 8.08
N ALA A 82 3.28 -6.98 9.10
CA ALA A 82 2.58 -8.07 9.77
C ALA A 82 1.65 -8.80 8.78
N THR A 83 0.87 -8.07 8.00
CA THR A 83 -0.01 -8.59 6.96
C THR A 83 0.77 -9.40 5.91
N HIS A 84 1.91 -8.88 5.44
CA HIS A 84 2.76 -9.59 4.49
C HIS A 84 3.29 -10.91 5.06
N PHE A 85 3.67 -10.91 6.32
CA PHE A 85 4.13 -12.12 7.02
C PHE A 85 3.00 -13.14 7.20
N VAL A 86 1.84 -12.71 7.73
CA VAL A 86 0.68 -13.59 7.98
C VAL A 86 0.13 -14.16 6.67
N LYS A 87 0.08 -13.37 5.58
CA LYS A 87 -0.33 -13.85 4.25
C LYS A 87 0.49 -15.05 3.77
N LYS A 88 1.75 -15.11 4.16
CA LYS A 88 2.65 -16.20 3.77
C LYS A 88 2.30 -17.53 4.44
N PHE A 89 1.74 -17.49 5.65
CA PHE A 89 1.46 -18.69 6.47
C PHE A 89 -0.02 -19.00 6.63
N ALA A 90 -0.88 -17.96 6.65
CA ALA A 90 -2.31 -18.10 6.91
C ALA A 90 -3.15 -17.15 6.04
N PRO A 91 -3.16 -17.31 4.69
CA PRO A 91 -3.88 -16.40 3.79
C PRO A 91 -5.38 -16.36 4.06
N GLY A 92 -6.02 -17.50 4.32
CA GLY A 92 -7.47 -17.56 4.57
C GLY A 92 -7.90 -16.87 5.87
N PHE A 93 -7.04 -16.78 6.86
CA PHE A 93 -7.30 -16.00 8.07
C PHE A 93 -7.33 -14.49 7.75
N LEU A 94 -6.37 -14.03 6.94
CA LEU A 94 -6.31 -12.64 6.49
C LEU A 94 -7.54 -12.25 5.68
N ASP A 95 -8.00 -13.12 4.77
CA ASP A 95 -9.17 -12.85 3.94
C ASP A 95 -10.41 -12.59 4.81
N ARG A 96 -10.61 -13.42 5.84
CA ARG A 96 -11.71 -13.24 6.79
C ARG A 96 -11.57 -11.95 7.62
N MET A 97 -10.35 -11.67 8.08
CA MET A 97 -10.10 -10.46 8.85
C MET A 97 -10.35 -9.20 8.00
N PHE A 98 -9.86 -9.17 6.78
CA PHE A 98 -10.09 -8.05 5.86
C PHE A 98 -11.56 -7.90 5.49
N TYR A 99 -12.26 -9.01 5.24
CA TYR A 99 -13.70 -8.96 5.00
C TYR A 99 -14.45 -8.29 6.16
N LEU A 100 -14.16 -8.68 7.41
CA LEU A 100 -14.78 -8.09 8.59
C LEU A 100 -14.44 -6.60 8.77
N VAL A 101 -13.21 -6.20 8.49
CA VAL A 101 -12.80 -4.79 8.58
C VAL A 101 -13.48 -3.97 7.49
N MET A 102 -13.44 -4.44 6.24
CA MET A 102 -14.01 -3.72 5.11
C MET A 102 -15.54 -3.65 5.17
N SER A 103 -16.21 -4.68 5.69
CA SER A 103 -17.67 -4.66 5.85
C SER A 103 -18.15 -3.61 6.88
N ARG A 104 -17.27 -3.14 7.76
CA ARG A 104 -17.58 -2.09 8.74
C ARG A 104 -17.40 -0.67 8.21
N GLU A 105 -16.79 -0.50 7.07
CA GLU A 105 -16.64 0.84 6.46
C GLU A 105 -18.03 1.36 6.01
N PRO A 106 -18.31 2.69 6.19
CA PRO A 106 -19.63 3.26 5.90
C PRO A 106 -20.11 2.99 4.47
N ASP A 107 -19.22 3.06 3.48
CA ASP A 107 -19.50 2.92 2.05
C ASP A 107 -19.08 1.56 1.49
N SER A 108 -19.05 0.53 2.32
CA SER A 108 -18.59 -0.79 1.92
C SER A 108 -19.58 -1.48 0.97
N PRO A 109 -19.12 -1.96 -0.21
CA PRO A 109 -19.94 -2.77 -1.11
C PRO A 109 -20.18 -4.20 -0.56
N LEU A 110 -19.58 -4.54 0.58
CA LEU A 110 -19.67 -5.86 1.23
C LEU A 110 -20.78 -5.96 2.28
N LYS A 111 -21.59 -4.93 2.36
CA LYS A 111 -22.78 -4.93 3.26
C LYS A 111 -23.94 -5.68 2.65
#